data_be250afeef9bb865bfcab11f2128ed3a
#
_entry.id   be250afeef9bb865bfcab11f2128ed3a
#
_cell.length_a   1.000
_cell.length_b   1.000
_cell.length_c   1.000
_cell.angle_alpha   90.00
_cell.angle_beta   90.00
_cell.angle_gamma   90.00
#
_symmetry.space_group_name_H-M   'P 1'
#
loop_
_entity.id
_entity.type
_entity.pdbx_description
1 polymer ?
#
loop_
_entity_poly.entity_id
_entity_poly.type
_entity_poly.pdbx_seq_one_letter_code
_entity_poly.pdbx_strand_id
1 'polypeptide(L)'
;MTREIINWPIGTVVYNFGDTSDFAYLLKTGIVEIKSKNGTRVGFINKDEVFGDQSIILGTKRTVSAVAFKDSTAIQIPKRHLIKEYTHSPSLIQAILRSTYIRLTNLDSTLKEDLENLDK
;
A
#
# COMPACT_ATOMS: atom_id res chain seq x y z
N MET A 1 -17.20 9.83 12.14
CA MET A 1 -15.76 10.08 12.28
C MET A 1 -15.26 10.85 11.07
N THR A 2 -14.61 11.97 11.28
CA THR A 2 -14.14 12.83 10.20
C THR A 2 -12.81 12.29 9.69
N ARG A 3 -12.75 12.01 8.37
CA ARG A 3 -11.50 11.61 7.71
C ARG A 3 -10.91 12.82 7.02
N GLU A 4 -9.60 13.01 7.16
CA GLU A 4 -8.91 14.14 6.55
C GLU A 4 -8.68 13.90 5.06
N ILE A 5 -8.84 14.97 4.28
CA ILE A 5 -8.46 14.98 2.87
C ILE A 5 -7.07 15.59 2.78
N ILE A 6 -6.17 14.89 2.11
CA ILE A 6 -4.78 15.32 1.93
C ILE A 6 -4.54 15.64 0.46
N ASN A 7 -3.79 16.70 0.20
CA ASN A 7 -3.37 17.09 -1.14
C ASN A 7 -1.88 16.77 -1.31
N TRP A 8 -1.56 16.06 -2.39
CA TRP A 8 -0.17 15.76 -2.75
C TRP A 8 0.16 16.34 -4.11
N PRO A 9 0.96 17.43 -4.16
CA PRO A 9 1.51 17.87 -5.44
C PRO A 9 2.34 16.76 -6.10
N ILE A 10 2.43 16.79 -7.42
CA ILE A 10 3.27 15.87 -8.18
C ILE A 10 4.67 15.79 -7.56
N GLY A 11 5.20 14.59 -7.41
CA GLY A 11 6.52 14.33 -6.82
C GLY A 11 6.54 14.19 -5.31
N THR A 12 5.41 14.42 -4.62
CA THR A 12 5.33 14.22 -3.18
C THR A 12 5.56 12.75 -2.82
N VAL A 13 6.47 12.50 -1.90
CA VAL A 13 6.66 11.15 -1.34
C VAL A 13 5.62 10.95 -0.25
N VAL A 14 4.68 10.04 -0.49
CA VAL A 14 3.63 9.72 0.49
C VAL A 14 4.21 8.89 1.63
N TYR A 15 5.00 7.89 1.30
CA TYR A 15 5.81 7.13 2.26
C TYR A 15 6.95 6.43 1.52
N ASN A 16 7.98 6.07 2.28
CA ASN A 16 9.14 5.35 1.77
C ASN A 16 9.16 3.90 2.26
N PHE A 17 9.82 3.04 1.50
CA PHE A 17 10.17 1.69 1.95
C PHE A 17 10.80 1.78 3.34
N GLY A 18 10.38 0.91 4.24
CA GLY A 18 10.91 0.81 5.60
C GLY A 18 10.28 1.75 6.62
N ASP A 19 9.43 2.69 6.19
CA ASP A 19 8.70 3.56 7.12
C ASP A 19 7.70 2.76 7.95
N THR A 20 7.35 3.30 9.12
CA THR A 20 6.24 2.77 9.91
C THR A 20 4.92 3.00 9.18
N SER A 21 3.97 2.10 9.38
CA SER A 21 2.69 2.10 8.69
C SER A 21 1.61 2.70 9.59
N ASP A 22 1.44 4.03 9.53
CA ASP A 22 0.50 4.75 10.40
C ASP A 22 -0.84 5.05 9.74
N PHE A 23 -0.88 5.12 8.40
CA PHE A 23 -2.08 5.46 7.63
C PHE A 23 -2.21 4.62 6.38
N ALA A 24 -3.45 4.29 6.02
CA ALA A 24 -3.81 3.89 4.67
C ALA A 24 -4.46 5.08 3.97
N TYR A 25 -4.65 4.99 2.66
CA TYR A 25 -5.19 6.08 1.87
C TYR A 25 -6.16 5.57 0.82
N LEU A 26 -7.25 6.31 0.62
CA LEU A 26 -8.17 6.12 -0.50
C LEU A 26 -7.93 7.24 -1.49
N LEU A 27 -7.42 6.91 -2.67
CA LEU A 27 -7.12 7.92 -3.69
C LEU A 27 -8.41 8.46 -4.30
N LYS A 28 -8.59 9.79 -4.28
CA LYS A 28 -9.79 10.45 -4.82
C LYS A 28 -9.54 11.07 -6.19
N THR A 29 -8.36 11.64 -6.40
CA THR A 29 -7.95 12.20 -7.70
C THR A 29 -6.46 11.97 -7.90
N GLY A 30 -6.02 11.96 -9.16
CA GLY A 30 -4.62 11.83 -9.50
C GLY A 30 -4.19 10.38 -9.66
N ILE A 31 -2.88 10.16 -9.59
CA ILE A 31 -2.23 8.86 -9.74
C ILE A 31 -1.06 8.80 -8.78
N VAL A 32 -0.93 7.68 -8.06
CA VAL A 32 0.21 7.41 -7.18
C VAL A 32 1.03 6.27 -7.78
N GLU A 33 2.34 6.48 -7.86
CA GLU A 33 3.28 5.47 -8.34
C GLU A 33 3.83 4.67 -7.17
N ILE A 34 3.84 3.36 -7.29
CA ILE A 34 4.40 2.44 -6.31
C ILE A 34 5.76 1.97 -6.82
N LYS A 35 6.77 2.08 -5.96
CA LYS A 35 8.16 1.72 -6.28
C LYS A 35 8.68 0.68 -5.30
N SER A 36 9.49 -0.24 -5.82
CA SER A 36 10.21 -1.20 -4.98
C SER A 36 11.31 -0.51 -4.17
N LYS A 37 11.94 -1.26 -3.27
CA LYS A 37 13.09 -0.80 -2.48
C LYS A 37 14.18 -0.14 -3.35
N ASN A 38 14.40 -0.67 -4.55
CA ASN A 38 15.44 -0.21 -5.46
C ASN A 38 14.99 0.95 -6.37
N GLY A 39 13.79 1.48 -6.16
CA GLY A 39 13.27 2.58 -6.97
C GLY A 39 12.63 2.15 -8.29
N THR A 40 12.49 0.86 -8.55
CA THR A 40 11.83 0.35 -9.74
C THR A 40 10.32 0.47 -9.61
N ARG A 41 9.66 0.99 -10.64
CA ARG A 41 8.20 1.06 -10.66
C ARG A 41 7.61 -0.35 -10.66
N VAL A 42 6.69 -0.60 -9.71
CA VAL A 42 5.96 -1.87 -9.64
C VAL A 42 4.48 -1.72 -9.96
N GLY A 43 3.95 -0.51 -9.98
CA GLY A 43 2.57 -0.27 -10.34
C GLY A 43 2.09 1.14 -10.06
N PHE A 44 0.81 1.36 -10.34
CA PHE A 44 0.11 2.61 -10.09
C PHE A 44 -1.15 2.37 -9.27
N ILE A 45 -1.48 3.34 -8.44
CA ILE A 45 -2.77 3.41 -7.76
C ILE A 45 -3.61 4.46 -8.48
N ASN A 46 -4.84 4.11 -8.79
CA ASN A 46 -5.77 4.97 -9.52
C ASN A 46 -6.93 5.40 -8.62
N LYS A 47 -7.78 6.28 -9.16
CA LYS A 47 -8.96 6.80 -8.46
C LYS A 47 -9.79 5.67 -7.84
N ASP A 48 -10.23 5.90 -6.60
CA ASP A 48 -11.08 5.00 -5.80
C ASP A 48 -10.39 3.70 -5.36
N GLU A 49 -9.08 3.63 -5.48
CA GLU A 49 -8.29 2.51 -4.96
C GLU A 49 -7.68 2.86 -3.59
N VAL A 50 -7.62 1.87 -2.71
CA VAL A 50 -6.98 1.97 -1.39
C VAL A 50 -5.55 1.47 -1.50
N PHE A 51 -4.62 2.15 -0.84
CA PHE A 51 -3.23 1.71 -0.76
C PHE A 51 -2.65 2.01 0.62
N GLY A 52 -1.54 1.37 0.93
CA GLY A 52 -0.92 1.48 2.25
C GLY A 52 -1.61 0.65 3.33
N ASP A 53 -2.58 -0.17 2.95
CA ASP A 53 -3.37 -1.01 3.87
C ASP A 53 -2.67 -2.33 4.22
N GLN A 54 -1.95 -2.93 3.27
CA GLN A 54 -1.32 -4.25 3.44
C GLN A 54 -0.39 -4.29 4.65
N SER A 55 0.53 -3.36 4.76
CA SER A 55 1.50 -3.34 5.86
C SER A 55 0.84 -3.09 7.22
N ILE A 56 -0.28 -2.36 7.26
CA ILE A 56 -1.04 -2.16 8.49
C ILE A 56 -1.68 -3.47 8.94
N ILE A 57 -2.39 -4.15 8.04
CA ILE A 57 -3.09 -5.40 8.37
C ILE A 57 -2.09 -6.52 8.72
N LEU A 58 -0.97 -6.60 8.01
CA LEU A 58 0.07 -7.60 8.29
C LEU A 58 0.98 -7.22 9.46
N GLY A 59 0.92 -5.98 9.94
CA GLY A 59 1.74 -5.52 11.07
C GLY A 59 3.22 -5.36 10.71
N THR A 60 3.51 -4.97 9.47
CA THR A 60 4.88 -4.78 8.98
C THR A 60 5.19 -3.32 8.72
N LYS A 61 6.46 -3.00 8.50
CA LYS A 61 6.88 -1.73 7.93
C LYS A 61 6.52 -1.69 6.45
N ARG A 62 6.58 -0.51 5.84
CA ARG A 62 6.32 -0.34 4.41
C ARG A 62 7.28 -1.20 3.59
N THR A 63 6.73 -1.99 2.69
CA THR A 63 7.49 -2.88 1.81
C THR A 63 7.74 -2.27 0.43
N VAL A 64 7.15 -1.12 0.16
CA VAL A 64 7.33 -0.34 -1.07
C VAL A 64 7.27 1.14 -0.71
N SER A 65 7.64 2.00 -1.66
CA SER A 65 7.46 3.44 -1.57
C SER A 65 6.29 3.88 -2.43
N ALA A 66 5.64 4.98 -2.05
CA ALA A 66 4.54 5.57 -2.79
C ALA A 66 4.82 7.05 -3.05
N VAL A 67 4.72 7.46 -4.32
CA VAL A 67 5.03 8.83 -4.76
C VAL A 67 3.91 9.34 -5.66
N ALA A 68 3.47 10.58 -5.45
CA ALA A 68 2.47 11.18 -6.31
C ALA A 68 3.03 11.36 -7.72
N PHE A 69 2.47 10.63 -8.68
CA PHE A 69 2.85 10.69 -10.08
C PHE A 69 2.21 11.87 -10.80
N LYS A 70 1.08 12.33 -10.29
CA LYS A 70 0.36 13.54 -10.67
C LYS A 70 -0.11 14.23 -9.41
N ASP A 71 -0.56 15.49 -9.53
CA ASP A 71 -1.23 16.16 -8.42
C ASP A 71 -2.40 15.31 -7.99
N SER A 72 -2.44 14.96 -6.71
CA SER A 72 -3.38 13.95 -6.20
C SER A 72 -4.05 14.40 -4.91
N THR A 73 -5.25 13.88 -4.67
CA THR A 73 -5.94 14.03 -3.40
C THR A 73 -6.34 12.67 -2.89
N ALA A 74 -6.32 12.50 -1.58
CA ALA A 74 -6.65 11.22 -0.95
C ALA A 74 -7.34 11.45 0.39
N ILE A 75 -8.12 10.46 0.80
CA ILE A 75 -8.67 10.39 2.15
C ILE A 75 -7.69 9.61 3.00
N GLN A 76 -7.24 10.21 4.09
CA GLN A 76 -6.34 9.58 5.05
C GLN A 76 -7.13 8.71 6.01
N ILE A 77 -6.71 7.46 6.16
CA ILE A 77 -7.35 6.47 7.03
C ILE A 77 -6.37 6.10 8.14
N PRO A 78 -6.60 6.55 9.39
CA PRO A 78 -5.71 6.18 10.50
C PRO A 78 -5.66 4.68 10.71
N LYS A 79 -4.49 4.17 11.06
CA LYS A 79 -4.23 2.76 11.35
C LYS A 79 -5.28 2.15 12.29
N ARG A 80 -5.61 2.83 13.39
CA ARG A 80 -6.58 2.33 14.38
C ARG A 80 -7.97 2.12 13.78
N HIS A 81 -8.38 2.96 12.83
CA HIS A 81 -9.69 2.83 12.18
C HIS A 81 -9.72 1.63 11.25
N LEU A 82 -8.67 1.47 10.46
CA LEU A 82 -8.57 0.33 9.54
C LEU A 82 -8.53 -0.99 10.32
N ILE A 83 -7.74 -1.06 11.38
CA ILE A 83 -7.65 -2.25 12.23
C ILE A 83 -8.99 -2.55 12.89
N LYS A 84 -9.69 -1.52 13.39
CA LYS A 84 -11.01 -1.69 14.00
C LYS A 84 -12.01 -2.29 13.01
N GLU A 85 -12.11 -1.75 11.80
CA GLU A 85 -13.00 -2.27 10.78
C GLU A 85 -12.61 -3.69 10.37
N TYR A 86 -11.31 -3.96 10.23
CA TYR A 86 -10.81 -5.30 9.93
C TYR A 86 -11.19 -6.30 11.01
N THR A 87 -10.95 -6.01 12.28
CA THR A 87 -11.23 -6.94 13.39
C THR A 87 -12.73 -7.16 13.60
N HIS A 88 -13.58 -6.21 13.21
CA HIS A 88 -15.04 -6.34 13.29
C HIS A 88 -15.65 -6.94 12.02
N SER A 89 -14.87 -7.16 10.97
CA SER A 89 -15.39 -7.79 9.76
C SER A 89 -15.58 -9.30 9.98
N PRO A 90 -16.44 -9.98 9.17
CA PRO A 90 -16.61 -11.43 9.27
C PRO A 90 -15.27 -12.17 9.13
N SER A 91 -15.13 -13.27 9.87
CA SER A 91 -13.87 -14.06 9.91
C SER A 91 -13.42 -14.51 8.52
N LEU A 92 -14.35 -14.86 7.64
CA LEU A 92 -14.01 -15.26 6.28
C LEU A 92 -13.39 -14.11 5.48
N ILE A 93 -13.93 -12.89 5.64
CA ILE A 93 -13.40 -11.71 4.96
C ILE A 93 -11.99 -11.39 5.49
N GLN A 94 -11.77 -11.48 6.80
CA GLN A 94 -10.45 -11.32 7.38
C GLN A 94 -9.45 -12.33 6.79
N ALA A 95 -9.86 -13.59 6.69
CA ALA A 95 -9.01 -14.65 6.15
C ALA A 95 -8.68 -14.42 4.67
N ILE A 96 -9.65 -13.98 3.88
CA ILE A 96 -9.45 -13.68 2.45
C ILE A 96 -8.46 -12.54 2.27
N LEU A 97 -8.67 -11.43 2.98
CA LEU A 97 -7.79 -10.26 2.90
C LEU A 97 -6.36 -10.62 3.30
N ARG A 98 -6.21 -11.27 4.46
CA ARG A 98 -4.89 -11.66 4.96
C ARG A 98 -4.17 -12.61 4.00
N SER A 99 -4.88 -13.59 3.49
CA SER A 99 -4.33 -14.54 2.52
C SER A 99 -3.89 -13.85 1.23
N THR A 100 -4.68 -12.90 0.74
CA THR A 100 -4.36 -12.13 -0.45
C THR A 100 -3.08 -11.32 -0.26
N TYR A 101 -2.96 -10.62 0.86
CA TYR A 101 -1.77 -9.83 1.17
C TYR A 101 -0.50 -10.70 1.27
N ILE A 102 -0.61 -11.86 1.93
CA ILE A 102 0.50 -12.78 2.09
C ILE A 102 0.92 -13.36 0.75
N ARG A 103 -0.03 -13.74 -0.11
CA ARG A 103 0.28 -14.26 -1.45
C ARG A 103 0.99 -13.23 -2.31
N LEU A 104 0.56 -11.97 -2.27
CA LEU A 104 1.22 -10.88 -3.00
C LEU A 104 2.68 -10.76 -2.57
N THR A 105 2.95 -10.79 -1.26
CA THR A 105 4.29 -10.74 -0.72
C THR A 105 5.13 -11.93 -1.19
N ASN A 106 4.58 -13.13 -1.13
CA ASN A 106 5.27 -14.37 -1.52
C ASN A 106 5.51 -14.41 -3.03
N LEU A 107 4.56 -13.95 -3.83
CA LEU A 107 4.70 -13.90 -5.28
C LEU A 107 5.85 -12.98 -5.68
N ASP A 108 5.94 -11.81 -5.10
CA ASP A 108 7.02 -10.87 -5.36
C ASP A 108 8.38 -11.49 -5.03
N SER A 109 8.49 -12.19 -3.89
CA SER A 109 9.72 -12.88 -3.48
C SER A 109 10.08 -14.00 -4.46
N THR A 110 9.10 -14.78 -4.88
CA THR A 110 9.31 -15.89 -5.82
C THR A 110 9.77 -15.39 -7.18
N LEU A 111 9.13 -14.35 -7.72
CA LEU A 111 9.53 -13.76 -8.99
C LEU A 111 10.94 -13.21 -8.94
N LYS A 112 11.32 -12.59 -7.84
CA LYS A 112 12.66 -12.06 -7.65
C LYS A 112 13.70 -13.18 -7.65
N GLU A 113 13.44 -14.27 -6.94
CA GLU A 113 14.32 -15.44 -6.90
C GLU A 113 14.47 -16.07 -8.29
N ASP A 114 13.38 -16.22 -9.02
CA ASP A 114 13.37 -16.76 -10.37
C ASP A 114 14.23 -15.92 -11.31
N LEU A 115 14.10 -14.59 -11.23
CA LEU A 115 14.91 -13.69 -12.04
C LEU A 115 16.39 -13.75 -11.67
N GLU A 116 16.73 -13.87 -10.40
CA GLU A 116 18.10 -14.02 -9.94
C GLU A 116 18.70 -15.34 -10.43
N ASN A 117 17.90 -16.41 -10.46
CA ASN A 117 18.35 -17.74 -10.92
C ASN A 117 18.59 -17.81 -12.43
N LEU A 118 17.91 -16.96 -13.20
CA LEU A 118 18.12 -16.91 -14.66
C LEU A 118 19.51 -16.40 -15.04
N ASP A 119 20.16 -15.64 -14.16
CA ASP A 119 21.47 -15.05 -14.41
C ASP A 119 22.64 -15.97 -14.01
N LYS A 120 22.34 -17.17 -13.58
CA LYS A 120 23.38 -18.12 -13.13
C LYS A 120 23.73 -19.12 -14.20
#